data_d7aa07434751519cd7b927bc465fc5e2
#
_entry.id   d7aa07434751519cd7b927bc465fc5e2
#
_cell.length_a   1.000
_cell.length_b   1.000
_cell.length_c   1.000
_cell.angle_alpha   90.00
_cell.angle_beta   90.00
_cell.angle_gamma   90.00
#
_symmetry.space_group_name_H-M   'P 1'
#
loop_
_entity.id
_entity.type
_entity.pdbx_description
1 polymer ?
#
loop_
_entity_poly.entity_id
_entity_poly.type
_entity_poly.pdbx_seq_one_letter_code
_entity_poly.pdbx_strand_id
1 'polypeptide(L)'
;MSLYLCVDCGGSKTSAVVCDASGNIVGRASGGPSNIAYLTITSFIETIQTTVGDALKTCTTPASVDTVALLPSELEFAAAWFGISGADSSSIIESVMGPLSSLLGIPKGPRLSVANDAHLLAAPIRMHEDIFHAVTVIGGTGSIVVSFKEREDGELQELGRVGGWGWILGDEGGGYSIGREAVRQVLAEQDIHSTMKSPPPEGSLRASLKKYFDIKDVMELLTEVYVLDSTPSTVVDIDNRAHKYISREKRLSSLSPLVFTAAFEDKDPLALKVLRMCAKDLADQICIVVGDANDEAPRLVKASESVICFGGSVVGLKVYRDMVLDELAAKGHVFKYVEFVDDCAAVGAAGLRLKYKD
;
A
#
# COMPACT_ATOMS: atom_id res chain seq x y z
N MET A 1 30.99 -11.43 5.32
CA MET A 1 29.74 -11.29 6.12
C MET A 1 28.59 -11.48 5.16
N SER A 2 27.72 -12.47 5.38
CA SER A 2 26.57 -12.67 4.48
C SER A 2 25.52 -11.60 4.71
N LEU A 3 25.22 -10.81 3.69
CA LEU A 3 24.25 -9.72 3.71
C LEU A 3 22.99 -10.10 2.91
N TYR A 4 21.84 -9.67 3.40
CA TYR A 4 20.54 -9.88 2.76
C TYR A 4 19.93 -8.51 2.45
N LEU A 5 19.70 -8.24 1.17
CA LEU A 5 19.21 -6.97 0.67
C LEU A 5 17.73 -7.05 0.32
N CYS A 6 16.93 -6.11 0.81
CA CYS A 6 15.60 -5.88 0.27
C CYS A 6 15.44 -4.42 -0.16
N VAL A 7 14.86 -4.24 -1.34
CA VAL A 7 14.62 -2.90 -1.90
C VAL A 7 13.14 -2.78 -2.28
N ASP A 8 12.48 -1.82 -1.67
CA ASP A 8 11.13 -1.37 -2.02
C ASP A 8 11.23 -0.18 -2.97
N CYS A 9 10.87 -0.41 -4.23
CA CYS A 9 11.00 0.51 -5.34
C CYS A 9 9.67 1.19 -5.65
N GLY A 10 9.35 2.26 -4.92
CA GLY A 10 8.08 2.95 -5.01
C GLY A 10 8.04 4.12 -6.00
N GLY A 11 6.82 4.65 -6.22
CA GLY A 11 6.58 5.81 -7.09
C GLY A 11 7.09 7.14 -6.54
N SER A 12 7.28 7.26 -5.23
CA SER A 12 7.74 8.50 -4.58
C SER A 12 9.13 8.39 -3.97
N LYS A 13 9.56 7.20 -3.59
CA LYS A 13 10.87 6.92 -2.98
C LYS A 13 11.28 5.47 -3.21
N THR A 14 12.58 5.21 -3.09
CA THR A 14 13.20 3.89 -2.97
C THR A 14 13.63 3.69 -1.52
N SER A 15 13.35 2.53 -0.94
CA SER A 15 13.83 2.14 0.39
C SER A 15 14.72 0.90 0.26
N ALA A 16 15.99 0.99 0.66
CA ALA A 16 16.91 -0.14 0.71
C ALA A 16 17.20 -0.50 2.17
N VAL A 17 17.07 -1.78 2.51
CA VAL A 17 17.39 -2.33 3.83
C VAL A 17 18.30 -3.53 3.67
N VAL A 18 19.37 -3.55 4.46
CA VAL A 18 20.35 -4.64 4.53
C VAL A 18 20.33 -5.23 5.93
N CYS A 19 20.18 -6.55 6.04
CA CYS A 19 20.36 -7.24 7.31
C CYS A 19 21.53 -8.26 7.23
N ASP A 20 22.09 -8.55 8.39
CA ASP A 20 23.13 -9.55 8.56
C ASP A 20 22.53 -10.97 8.71
N ALA A 21 23.40 -11.99 8.83
CA ALA A 21 23.00 -13.37 9.04
C ALA A 21 22.26 -13.60 10.38
N SER A 22 22.37 -12.68 11.34
CA SER A 22 21.65 -12.74 12.62
C SER A 22 20.24 -12.12 12.51
N GLY A 23 19.96 -11.39 11.41
CA GLY A 23 18.70 -10.69 11.18
C GLY A 23 18.68 -9.26 11.68
N ASN A 24 19.83 -8.74 12.13
CA ASN A 24 19.92 -7.33 12.52
C ASN A 24 19.99 -6.45 11.27
N ILE A 25 19.26 -5.35 11.27
CA ILE A 25 19.40 -4.33 10.23
C ILE A 25 20.75 -3.62 10.43
N VAL A 26 21.67 -3.81 9.47
CA VAL A 26 23.03 -3.24 9.50
C VAL A 26 23.19 -2.09 8.51
N GLY A 27 22.26 -1.93 7.58
CA GLY A 27 22.24 -0.83 6.62
C GLY A 27 20.84 -0.42 6.21
N ARG A 28 20.67 0.90 6.01
CA ARG A 28 19.40 1.47 5.54
C ARG A 28 19.66 2.77 4.79
N ALA A 29 18.98 2.95 3.66
CA ALA A 29 18.94 4.23 2.96
C ALA A 29 17.60 4.43 2.23
N SER A 30 17.32 5.70 1.91
CA SER A 30 16.22 6.09 1.04
C SER A 30 16.75 6.90 -0.13
N GLY A 31 16.27 6.57 -1.33
CA GLY A 31 16.60 7.25 -2.59
C GLY A 31 15.38 7.88 -3.25
N GLY A 32 15.59 8.41 -4.46
CA GLY A 32 14.54 8.95 -5.31
C GLY A 32 13.51 7.89 -5.76
N PRO A 33 12.49 8.29 -6.53
CA PRO A 33 11.49 7.37 -7.06
C PRO A 33 12.12 6.33 -8.00
N SER A 34 11.58 5.11 -7.96
CA SER A 34 12.03 3.98 -8.78
C SER A 34 10.88 3.12 -9.34
N ASN A 35 9.71 3.74 -9.59
CA ASN A 35 8.65 3.08 -10.34
C ASN A 35 9.08 2.87 -11.79
N ILE A 36 9.21 1.61 -12.22
CA ILE A 36 9.75 1.25 -13.53
C ILE A 36 8.82 1.65 -14.70
N ALA A 37 7.54 1.89 -14.46
CA ALA A 37 6.62 2.35 -15.49
C ALA A 37 6.92 3.77 -15.98
N TYR A 38 7.66 4.57 -15.21
CA TYR A 38 7.96 5.98 -15.50
C TYR A 38 9.45 6.26 -15.71
N LEU A 39 10.31 5.26 -15.57
CA LEU A 39 11.77 5.41 -15.68
C LEU A 39 12.32 4.58 -16.82
N THR A 40 13.44 5.03 -17.38
CA THR A 40 14.28 4.15 -18.20
C THR A 40 14.99 3.14 -17.31
N ILE A 41 15.35 1.97 -17.86
CA ILE A 41 16.13 0.95 -17.12
C ILE A 41 17.43 1.54 -16.58
N THR A 42 18.11 2.39 -17.35
CA THR A 42 19.35 3.06 -16.92
C THR A 42 19.11 3.91 -15.67
N SER A 43 18.13 4.82 -15.71
CA SER A 43 17.82 5.69 -14.56
C SER A 43 17.34 4.89 -13.34
N PHE A 44 16.59 3.81 -13.58
CA PHE A 44 16.20 2.89 -12.51
C PHE A 44 17.42 2.27 -11.82
N ILE A 45 18.36 1.71 -12.61
CA ILE A 45 19.58 1.07 -12.08
C ILE A 45 20.48 2.08 -11.38
N GLU A 46 20.63 3.31 -11.86
CA GLU A 46 21.38 4.38 -11.20
C GLU A 46 20.78 4.73 -9.82
N THR A 47 19.45 4.81 -9.75
CA THR A 47 18.75 5.04 -8.47
C THR A 47 19.00 3.90 -7.49
N ILE A 48 18.89 2.64 -7.94
CA ILE A 48 19.16 1.46 -7.12
C ILE A 48 20.62 1.45 -6.66
N GLN A 49 21.57 1.66 -7.57
CA GLN A 49 23.01 1.67 -7.26
C GLN A 49 23.34 2.68 -6.16
N THR A 50 22.84 3.89 -6.28
CA THR A 50 23.07 4.96 -5.30
C THR A 50 22.41 4.59 -3.96
N THR A 51 21.16 4.18 -3.96
CA THR A 51 20.42 3.90 -2.73
C THR A 51 20.99 2.70 -1.97
N VAL A 52 21.35 1.63 -2.67
CA VAL A 52 21.97 0.44 -2.05
C VAL A 52 23.38 0.77 -1.56
N GLY A 53 24.18 1.51 -2.36
CA GLY A 53 25.50 1.97 -1.94
C GLY A 53 25.46 2.85 -0.68
N ASP A 54 24.45 3.69 -0.56
CA ASP A 54 24.22 4.48 0.66
C ASP A 54 23.80 3.63 1.85
N ALA A 55 22.98 2.59 1.64
CA ALA A 55 22.63 1.64 2.69
C ALA A 55 23.85 0.86 3.21
N LEU A 56 24.86 0.62 2.38
CA LEU A 56 26.08 -0.10 2.75
C LEU A 56 27.08 0.74 3.56
N LYS A 57 26.90 2.06 3.69
CA LYS A 57 27.84 2.93 4.45
C LYS A 57 28.08 2.45 5.86
N THR A 58 27.06 1.95 6.52
CA THR A 58 27.14 1.42 7.89
C THR A 58 27.59 -0.04 7.96
N CYS A 59 27.72 -0.72 6.81
CA CYS A 59 28.20 -2.09 6.73
C CYS A 59 29.72 -2.22 6.61
N THR A 60 30.44 -1.09 6.39
CA THR A 60 31.90 -1.05 6.32
C THR A 60 32.53 -0.80 7.70
N THR A 61 33.83 -1.14 7.86
CA THR A 61 34.56 -0.87 9.09
C THR A 61 35.88 -0.17 8.75
N PRO A 62 36.05 1.12 9.13
CA PRO A 62 35.05 2.00 9.74
C PRO A 62 33.88 2.33 8.79
N ALA A 63 32.76 2.85 9.32
CA ALA A 63 31.63 3.26 8.51
C ALA A 63 32.04 4.28 7.45
N SER A 64 31.60 4.09 6.20
CA SER A 64 31.93 4.95 5.07
C SER A 64 31.15 6.26 5.12
N VAL A 65 31.79 7.36 4.75
CA VAL A 65 31.14 8.66 4.53
C VAL A 65 30.54 8.72 3.12
N ASP A 66 31.24 8.13 2.14
CA ASP A 66 30.85 8.13 0.75
C ASP A 66 30.00 6.90 0.41
N THR A 67 29.22 7.00 -0.68
CA THR A 67 28.45 5.90 -1.24
C THR A 67 29.37 4.73 -1.60
N VAL A 68 29.06 3.54 -1.07
CA VAL A 68 29.87 2.34 -1.25
C VAL A 68 29.64 1.75 -2.64
N ALA A 69 30.73 1.41 -3.35
CA ALA A 69 30.65 0.73 -4.62
C ALA A 69 30.12 -0.71 -4.42
N LEU A 70 29.19 -1.12 -5.28
CA LEU A 70 28.59 -2.46 -5.18
C LEU A 70 29.52 -3.53 -5.75
N LEU A 71 30.27 -3.20 -6.80
CA LEU A 71 31.27 -4.10 -7.41
C LEU A 71 32.45 -3.27 -7.95
N PRO A 72 33.69 -3.76 -7.80
CA PRO A 72 34.11 -4.87 -6.92
C PRO A 72 33.99 -4.47 -5.43
N SER A 73 33.52 -5.34 -4.58
CA SER A 73 33.33 -5.09 -3.15
C SER A 73 33.74 -6.29 -2.31
N GLU A 74 34.23 -6.02 -1.10
CA GLU A 74 34.42 -7.05 -0.07
C GLU A 74 33.11 -7.47 0.61
N LEU A 75 32.03 -6.70 0.35
CA LEU A 75 30.69 -6.97 0.85
C LEU A 75 29.93 -7.81 -0.19
N GLU A 76 29.51 -9.00 0.20
CA GLU A 76 28.78 -9.92 -0.66
C GLU A 76 27.33 -10.07 -0.18
N PHE A 77 26.39 -9.94 -1.10
CA PHE A 77 24.99 -10.25 -0.85
C PHE A 77 24.75 -11.76 -1.02
N ALA A 78 24.29 -12.42 0.04
CA ALA A 78 23.85 -13.80 -0.02
C ALA A 78 22.56 -13.95 -0.84
N ALA A 79 21.67 -12.96 -0.74
CA ALA A 79 20.45 -12.87 -1.55
C ALA A 79 19.93 -11.43 -1.59
N ALA A 80 19.13 -11.12 -2.61
CA ALA A 80 18.45 -9.84 -2.76
C ALA A 80 16.98 -10.02 -3.20
N TRP A 81 16.10 -9.15 -2.71
CA TRP A 81 14.69 -9.10 -3.09
C TRP A 81 14.29 -7.67 -3.45
N PHE A 82 13.77 -7.51 -4.66
CA PHE A 82 13.27 -6.25 -5.19
C PHE A 82 11.75 -6.34 -5.35
N GLY A 83 11.03 -5.48 -4.64
CA GLY A 83 9.63 -5.18 -4.90
C GLY A 83 9.53 -3.91 -5.73
N ILE A 84 9.08 -4.01 -6.98
CA ILE A 84 9.17 -2.92 -7.95
C ILE A 84 7.77 -2.48 -8.36
N SER A 85 7.40 -1.26 -7.99
CA SER A 85 6.17 -0.63 -8.46
C SER A 85 6.18 -0.49 -9.98
N GLY A 86 5.09 -0.92 -10.63
CA GLY A 86 4.98 -0.96 -12.09
C GLY A 86 5.59 -2.21 -12.75
N ALA A 87 6.16 -3.16 -12.00
CA ALA A 87 6.61 -4.44 -12.53
C ALA A 87 5.47 -5.47 -12.59
N ASP A 88 4.44 -5.16 -13.39
CA ASP A 88 3.19 -5.93 -13.46
C ASP A 88 3.21 -7.04 -14.53
N SER A 89 4.31 -7.17 -15.28
CA SER A 89 4.44 -8.19 -16.32
C SER A 89 5.79 -8.89 -16.29
N SER A 90 5.81 -10.17 -16.70
CA SER A 90 7.04 -10.96 -16.80
C SER A 90 8.08 -10.31 -17.71
N SER A 91 7.66 -9.60 -18.77
CA SER A 91 8.58 -8.90 -19.68
C SER A 91 9.32 -7.75 -18.99
N ILE A 92 8.65 -6.99 -18.14
CA ILE A 92 9.27 -5.91 -17.37
C ILE A 92 10.24 -6.50 -16.33
N ILE A 93 9.81 -7.53 -15.60
CA ILE A 93 10.66 -8.22 -14.62
C ILE A 93 11.94 -8.74 -15.30
N GLU A 94 11.83 -9.42 -16.44
CA GLU A 94 12.99 -9.95 -17.18
C GLU A 94 13.91 -8.82 -17.67
N SER A 95 13.37 -7.66 -18.06
CA SER A 95 14.16 -6.52 -18.54
C SER A 95 15.09 -5.94 -17.46
N VAL A 96 14.71 -5.98 -16.19
CA VAL A 96 15.52 -5.46 -15.06
C VAL A 96 16.37 -6.53 -14.39
N MET A 97 16.01 -7.80 -14.54
CA MET A 97 16.70 -8.93 -13.89
C MET A 97 18.19 -9.01 -14.26
N GLY A 98 18.53 -8.89 -15.54
CA GLY A 98 19.92 -8.90 -16.03
C GLY A 98 20.76 -7.75 -15.46
N PRO A 99 20.32 -6.49 -15.62
CA PRO A 99 20.97 -5.33 -15.02
C PRO A 99 21.15 -5.44 -13.50
N LEU A 100 20.14 -5.88 -12.73
CA LEU A 100 20.24 -6.06 -11.28
C LEU A 100 21.23 -7.18 -10.91
N SER A 101 21.20 -8.29 -11.64
CA SER A 101 22.18 -9.39 -11.46
C SER A 101 23.63 -8.90 -11.66
N SER A 102 23.86 -8.10 -12.70
CA SER A 102 25.18 -7.52 -12.97
C SER A 102 25.60 -6.50 -11.92
N LEU A 103 24.66 -5.68 -11.45
CA LEU A 103 24.91 -4.64 -10.45
C LEU A 103 25.34 -5.22 -9.10
N LEU A 104 24.70 -6.31 -8.67
CA LEU A 104 24.91 -6.90 -7.34
C LEU A 104 25.89 -8.07 -7.33
N GLY A 105 26.28 -8.60 -8.49
CA GLY A 105 27.07 -9.82 -8.57
C GLY A 105 26.33 -11.09 -8.18
N ILE A 106 24.97 -11.04 -8.08
CA ILE A 106 24.14 -12.20 -7.75
C ILE A 106 23.64 -12.82 -9.07
N PRO A 107 23.93 -14.11 -9.34
CA PRO A 107 23.40 -14.79 -10.54
C PRO A 107 21.87 -14.76 -10.57
N LYS A 108 21.29 -14.69 -11.79
CA LYS A 108 19.85 -14.91 -11.97
C LYS A 108 19.45 -16.26 -11.38
N GLY A 109 18.40 -16.26 -10.57
CA GLY A 109 17.93 -17.46 -9.89
C GLY A 109 17.31 -17.16 -8.54
N PRO A 110 17.06 -18.17 -7.70
CA PRO A 110 16.29 -18.03 -6.46
C PRO A 110 16.82 -16.99 -5.46
N ARG A 111 18.14 -16.70 -5.51
CA ARG A 111 18.80 -15.73 -4.61
C ARG A 111 18.64 -14.28 -5.06
N LEU A 112 18.16 -14.03 -6.29
CA LEU A 112 17.80 -12.69 -6.80
C LEU A 112 16.31 -12.71 -7.15
N SER A 113 15.48 -12.32 -6.23
CA SER A 113 14.03 -12.22 -6.42
C SER A 113 13.65 -10.82 -6.89
N VAL A 114 12.89 -10.75 -7.99
CA VAL A 114 12.34 -9.51 -8.53
C VAL A 114 10.84 -9.73 -8.79
N ALA A 115 10.01 -8.90 -8.18
CA ALA A 115 8.55 -9.01 -8.30
C ALA A 115 7.90 -7.62 -8.18
N ASN A 116 6.58 -7.55 -8.36
CA ASN A 116 5.81 -6.37 -8.01
C ASN A 116 5.95 -6.06 -6.50
N ASP A 117 5.86 -4.79 -6.12
CA ASP A 117 6.02 -4.31 -4.74
C ASP A 117 5.01 -4.94 -3.75
N ALA A 118 3.81 -5.32 -4.21
CA ALA A 118 2.83 -6.04 -3.41
C ALA A 118 3.36 -7.37 -2.82
N HIS A 119 4.36 -8.00 -3.46
CA HIS A 119 4.98 -9.22 -2.95
C HIS A 119 5.76 -8.98 -1.64
N LEU A 120 6.35 -7.80 -1.45
CA LEU A 120 7.04 -7.47 -0.21
C LEU A 120 6.08 -7.41 0.98
N LEU A 121 4.84 -6.99 0.73
CA LEU A 121 3.80 -6.96 1.76
C LEU A 121 3.42 -8.37 2.24
N ALA A 122 3.64 -9.40 1.44
CA ALA A 122 3.41 -10.80 1.82
C ALA A 122 4.58 -11.44 2.59
N ALA A 123 5.71 -10.74 2.76
CA ALA A 123 6.89 -11.27 3.44
C ALA A 123 6.64 -11.84 4.85
N PRO A 124 5.67 -11.34 5.65
CA PRO A 124 5.34 -11.93 6.96
C PRO A 124 4.94 -13.41 6.92
N ILE A 125 4.53 -13.96 5.78
CA ILE A 125 4.27 -15.41 5.65
C ILE A 125 5.47 -16.25 6.12
N ARG A 126 6.70 -15.77 5.90
CA ARG A 126 7.95 -16.44 6.28
C ARG A 126 8.30 -16.34 7.76
N MET A 127 7.54 -15.56 8.51
CA MET A 127 7.71 -15.41 9.96
C MET A 127 6.89 -16.43 10.75
N HIS A 128 6.03 -17.19 10.06
CA HIS A 128 5.10 -18.16 10.64
C HIS A 128 5.27 -19.51 9.95
N GLU A 129 5.82 -20.49 10.67
CA GLU A 129 6.19 -21.82 10.12
C GLU A 129 4.98 -22.72 9.82
N ASP A 130 3.80 -22.35 10.31
CA ASP A 130 2.58 -23.17 10.28
C ASP A 130 1.51 -22.67 9.30
N ILE A 131 1.89 -21.79 8.39
CA ILE A 131 1.04 -21.27 7.31
C ILE A 131 1.81 -21.22 5.97
N PHE A 132 1.07 -21.32 4.86
CA PHE A 132 1.63 -21.27 3.49
C PHE A 132 0.89 -20.26 2.61
N HIS A 133 -0.04 -19.50 3.16
CA HIS A 133 -0.83 -18.52 2.41
C HIS A 133 -0.80 -17.16 3.11
N ALA A 134 -0.78 -16.11 2.30
CA ALA A 134 -0.93 -14.74 2.74
C ALA A 134 -2.01 -14.02 1.92
N VAL A 135 -2.73 -13.13 2.57
CA VAL A 135 -3.60 -12.15 1.90
C VAL A 135 -3.04 -10.78 2.20
N THR A 136 -2.62 -10.06 1.18
CA THR A 136 -2.16 -8.67 1.32
C THR A 136 -3.28 -7.71 1.00
N VAL A 137 -3.40 -6.67 1.81
CA VAL A 137 -4.41 -5.62 1.69
C VAL A 137 -3.71 -4.27 1.70
N ILE A 138 -3.62 -3.65 0.56
CA ILE A 138 -3.12 -2.28 0.46
C ILE A 138 -4.33 -1.35 0.53
N GLY A 139 -4.32 -0.44 1.51
CA GLY A 139 -5.34 0.60 1.67
C GLY A 139 -4.68 1.94 1.98
N GLY A 140 -4.41 2.69 0.94
CA GLY A 140 -3.87 4.04 0.97
C GLY A 140 -4.85 5.01 0.30
N THR A 141 -4.40 5.78 -0.71
CA THR A 141 -5.30 6.57 -1.58
C THR A 141 -6.32 5.66 -2.25
N GLY A 142 -5.86 4.58 -2.87
CA GLY A 142 -6.68 3.50 -3.43
C GLY A 142 -6.62 2.23 -2.60
N SER A 143 -7.10 1.12 -3.17
CA SER A 143 -7.09 -0.19 -2.53
C SER A 143 -6.87 -1.34 -3.50
N ILE A 144 -6.22 -2.40 -3.00
CA ILE A 144 -6.04 -3.66 -3.71
C ILE A 144 -5.87 -4.79 -2.71
N VAL A 145 -6.38 -5.96 -3.05
CA VAL A 145 -6.22 -7.20 -2.29
C VAL A 145 -5.57 -8.25 -3.19
N VAL A 146 -4.52 -8.91 -2.70
CA VAL A 146 -3.82 -9.97 -3.44
C VAL A 146 -3.59 -11.15 -2.51
N SER A 147 -3.81 -12.37 -2.99
CA SER A 147 -3.50 -13.58 -2.24
C SER A 147 -2.28 -14.29 -2.80
N PHE A 148 -1.48 -14.86 -1.90
CA PHE A 148 -0.23 -15.53 -2.22
C PHE A 148 -0.15 -16.90 -1.56
N LYS A 149 0.61 -17.78 -2.20
CA LYS A 149 1.10 -19.03 -1.65
C LYS A 149 2.61 -19.05 -1.67
N GLU A 150 3.24 -19.44 -0.57
CA GLU A 150 4.65 -19.77 -0.60
C GLU A 150 4.83 -21.20 -1.14
N ARG A 151 5.65 -21.33 -2.19
CA ARG A 151 5.97 -22.61 -2.83
C ARG A 151 7.11 -23.31 -2.08
N GLU A 152 7.34 -24.58 -2.36
CA GLU A 152 8.43 -25.36 -1.76
C GLU A 152 9.82 -24.77 -2.03
N ASP A 153 9.99 -24.07 -3.17
CA ASP A 153 11.22 -23.35 -3.50
C ASP A 153 11.34 -21.99 -2.75
N GLY A 154 10.32 -21.64 -1.96
CA GLY A 154 10.21 -20.40 -1.19
C GLY A 154 9.86 -19.19 -2.05
N GLU A 155 9.44 -19.36 -3.30
CA GLU A 155 8.89 -18.27 -4.10
C GLU A 155 7.43 -17.99 -3.73
N LEU A 156 7.04 -16.71 -3.75
CA LEU A 156 5.66 -16.31 -3.54
C LEU A 156 4.91 -16.33 -4.88
N GLN A 157 3.96 -17.22 -4.99
CA GLN A 157 3.07 -17.33 -6.13
C GLN A 157 1.80 -16.53 -5.86
N GLU A 158 1.47 -15.57 -6.72
CA GLU A 158 0.17 -14.91 -6.71
C GLU A 158 -0.92 -15.93 -7.09
N LEU A 159 -1.98 -16.01 -6.28
CA LEU A 159 -3.12 -16.91 -6.51
C LEU A 159 -4.34 -16.15 -7.02
N GLY A 160 -4.49 -14.89 -6.65
CA GLY A 160 -5.61 -14.06 -7.08
C GLY A 160 -5.46 -12.63 -6.66
N ARG A 161 -6.08 -11.74 -7.43
CA ARG A 161 -6.06 -10.29 -7.23
C ARG A 161 -7.47 -9.73 -7.35
N VAL A 162 -7.83 -8.82 -6.45
CA VAL A 162 -9.12 -8.11 -6.44
C VAL A 162 -8.87 -6.62 -6.22
N GLY A 163 -9.56 -5.78 -6.98
CA GLY A 163 -9.37 -4.33 -6.92
C GLY A 163 -8.13 -3.84 -7.67
N GLY A 164 -7.64 -2.66 -7.30
CA GLY A 164 -6.54 -2.01 -7.99
C GLY A 164 -6.92 -1.53 -9.39
N TRP A 165 -8.19 -1.17 -9.60
CA TRP A 165 -8.72 -0.68 -10.88
C TRP A 165 -8.63 0.84 -11.02
N GLY A 166 -8.08 1.52 -10.02
CA GLY A 166 -8.00 2.96 -9.93
C GLY A 166 -9.32 3.62 -9.50
N TRP A 167 -9.23 4.89 -9.17
CA TRP A 167 -10.29 5.65 -8.50
C TRP A 167 -11.61 5.78 -9.29
N ILE A 168 -11.58 5.69 -10.63
CA ILE A 168 -12.81 5.77 -11.45
C ILE A 168 -13.63 4.48 -11.34
N LEU A 169 -12.98 3.31 -11.30
CA LEU A 169 -13.64 2.01 -11.42
C LEU A 169 -13.63 1.20 -10.10
N GLY A 170 -12.81 1.61 -9.12
CA GLY A 170 -12.57 0.84 -7.91
C GLY A 170 -12.09 1.69 -6.75
N ASP A 171 -11.03 1.21 -6.08
CA ASP A 171 -10.44 1.79 -4.87
C ASP A 171 -11.37 1.75 -3.65
N GLU A 172 -12.31 0.81 -3.63
CA GLU A 172 -13.29 0.65 -2.55
C GLU A 172 -12.59 0.32 -1.23
N GLY A 173 -12.94 1.07 -0.17
CA GLY A 173 -12.30 0.98 1.14
C GLY A 173 -10.99 1.76 1.28
N GLY A 174 -10.45 2.34 0.19
CA GLY A 174 -9.33 3.28 0.22
C GLY A 174 -9.75 4.70 0.58
N GLY A 175 -8.76 5.59 0.70
CA GLY A 175 -8.99 7.00 1.08
C GLY A 175 -9.87 7.77 0.10
N TYR A 176 -9.78 7.45 -1.20
CA TYR A 176 -10.68 7.99 -2.22
C TYR A 176 -12.14 7.58 -1.96
N SER A 177 -12.36 6.29 -1.73
CA SER A 177 -13.69 5.74 -1.44
C SER A 177 -14.29 6.38 -0.18
N ILE A 178 -13.49 6.51 0.89
CA ILE A 178 -13.92 7.16 2.13
C ILE A 178 -14.33 8.61 1.88
N GLY A 179 -13.52 9.38 1.15
CA GLY A 179 -13.84 10.77 0.85
C GLY A 179 -15.05 10.91 -0.07
N ARG A 180 -15.15 10.08 -1.11
CA ARG A 180 -16.31 10.01 -2.00
C ARG A 180 -17.59 9.70 -1.21
N GLU A 181 -17.52 8.69 -0.35
CA GLU A 181 -18.68 8.26 0.42
C GLU A 181 -19.09 9.29 1.48
N ALA A 182 -18.13 10.02 2.07
CA ALA A 182 -18.43 11.14 2.96
C ALA A 182 -19.27 12.23 2.27
N VAL A 183 -18.86 12.64 1.07
CA VAL A 183 -19.61 13.60 0.27
C VAL A 183 -21.00 13.06 -0.08
N ARG A 184 -21.10 11.81 -0.53
CA ARG A 184 -22.37 11.16 -0.89
C ARG A 184 -23.34 11.07 0.28
N GLN A 185 -22.86 10.68 1.47
CA GLN A 185 -23.72 10.54 2.64
C GLN A 185 -24.23 11.90 3.15
N VAL A 186 -23.40 12.93 3.11
CA VAL A 186 -23.82 14.29 3.48
C VAL A 186 -24.86 14.84 2.49
N LEU A 187 -24.71 14.59 1.19
CA LEU A 187 -25.68 14.96 0.17
C LEU A 187 -27.00 14.17 0.31
N ALA A 188 -26.89 12.84 0.52
CA ALA A 188 -28.06 11.99 0.71
C ALA A 188 -28.90 12.40 1.94
N GLU A 189 -28.22 12.77 3.03
CA GLU A 189 -28.90 13.30 4.22
C GLU A 189 -29.59 14.63 3.91
N GLN A 190 -28.95 15.52 3.14
CA GLN A 190 -29.55 16.77 2.67
C GLN A 190 -30.80 16.50 1.83
N ASP A 191 -30.77 15.55 0.91
CA ASP A 191 -31.91 15.18 0.06
C ASP A 191 -33.08 14.68 0.88
N ILE A 192 -32.84 13.77 1.85
CA ILE A 192 -33.88 13.26 2.75
C ILE A 192 -34.55 14.41 3.51
N HIS A 193 -33.75 15.27 4.12
CA HIS A 193 -34.27 16.38 4.91
C HIS A 193 -34.99 17.45 4.08
N SER A 194 -34.58 17.67 2.83
CA SER A 194 -35.26 18.54 1.89
C SER A 194 -36.68 18.07 1.58
N THR A 195 -36.86 16.76 1.39
CA THR A 195 -38.19 16.16 1.15
C THR A 195 -39.07 16.19 2.40
N MET A 196 -38.48 16.08 3.58
CA MET A 196 -39.19 16.19 4.87
C MET A 196 -39.46 17.62 5.31
N LYS A 197 -38.96 18.63 4.57
CA LYS A 197 -39.04 20.08 4.91
C LYS A 197 -38.53 20.37 6.33
N SER A 198 -37.47 19.65 6.74
CA SER A 198 -36.80 19.83 8.02
C SER A 198 -35.31 20.10 7.79
N PRO A 199 -34.64 20.85 8.70
CA PRO A 199 -33.19 21.01 8.59
C PRO A 199 -32.50 19.68 8.81
N PRO A 200 -31.39 19.36 8.07
CA PRO A 200 -30.60 18.21 8.34
C PRO A 200 -29.90 18.32 9.72
N PRO A 201 -29.54 17.20 10.34
CA PRO A 201 -28.76 17.21 11.58
C PRO A 201 -27.47 18.01 11.43
N GLU A 202 -27.11 18.76 12.43
CA GLU A 202 -25.77 19.32 12.51
C GLU A 202 -24.80 18.21 12.91
N GLY A 203 -23.61 18.16 12.24
CA GLY A 203 -22.58 17.18 12.50
C GLY A 203 -21.20 17.72 12.12
N SER A 204 -20.17 17.21 12.78
CA SER A 204 -18.80 17.66 12.55
C SER A 204 -18.30 17.28 11.15
N LEU A 205 -18.72 16.14 10.59
CA LEU A 205 -18.39 15.77 9.21
C LEU A 205 -18.92 16.82 8.21
N ARG A 206 -20.20 17.19 8.33
CA ARG A 206 -20.82 18.21 7.47
C ARG A 206 -20.09 19.55 7.62
N ALA A 207 -19.79 19.98 8.83
CA ALA A 207 -19.07 21.21 9.11
C ALA A 207 -17.65 21.18 8.54
N SER A 208 -16.93 20.07 8.67
CA SER A 208 -15.58 19.88 8.15
C SER A 208 -15.54 19.92 6.62
N LEU A 209 -16.50 19.29 5.94
CA LEU A 209 -16.59 19.35 4.48
C LEU A 209 -16.88 20.78 3.99
N LYS A 210 -17.82 21.48 4.62
CA LYS A 210 -18.11 22.90 4.29
C LYS A 210 -16.86 23.78 4.46
N LYS A 211 -16.12 23.58 5.53
CA LYS A 211 -14.87 24.30 5.80
C LYS A 211 -13.78 23.97 4.78
N TYR A 212 -13.61 22.67 4.46
CA TYR A 212 -12.58 22.23 3.50
C TYR A 212 -12.79 22.82 2.10
N PHE A 213 -14.05 22.86 1.64
CA PHE A 213 -14.39 23.39 0.33
C PHE A 213 -14.69 24.90 0.33
N ASP A 214 -14.66 25.55 1.51
CA ASP A 214 -15.01 26.96 1.69
C ASP A 214 -16.41 27.31 1.09
N ILE A 215 -17.42 26.53 1.47
CA ILE A 215 -18.80 26.63 0.99
C ILE A 215 -19.76 26.94 2.15
N LYS A 216 -20.87 27.55 1.82
CA LYS A 216 -21.94 27.86 2.78
C LYS A 216 -23.07 26.84 2.73
N ASP A 217 -23.41 26.40 1.55
CA ASP A 217 -24.44 25.39 1.31
C ASP A 217 -23.80 24.08 0.90
N VAL A 218 -24.31 22.96 1.45
CA VAL A 218 -23.84 21.61 1.13
C VAL A 218 -24.02 21.27 -0.35
N MET A 219 -25.03 21.83 -1.03
CA MET A 219 -25.25 21.61 -2.47
C MET A 219 -24.14 22.18 -3.34
N GLU A 220 -23.36 23.15 -2.83
CA GLU A 220 -22.15 23.64 -3.53
C GLU A 220 -21.05 22.57 -3.68
N LEU A 221 -21.09 21.50 -2.86
CA LEU A 221 -20.19 20.34 -3.04
C LEU A 221 -20.25 19.78 -4.46
N LEU A 222 -21.42 19.80 -5.11
CA LEU A 222 -21.60 19.35 -6.49
C LEU A 222 -20.74 20.17 -7.47
N THR A 223 -20.54 21.46 -7.22
CA THR A 223 -19.67 22.30 -8.02
C THR A 223 -18.20 22.05 -7.70
N GLU A 224 -17.84 22.09 -6.41
CA GLU A 224 -16.45 22.04 -5.97
C GLU A 224 -15.78 20.68 -6.23
N VAL A 225 -16.52 19.58 -6.09
CA VAL A 225 -16.01 18.22 -6.38
C VAL A 225 -15.70 18.04 -7.87
N TYR A 226 -16.52 18.62 -8.76
CA TYR A 226 -16.39 18.45 -10.22
C TYR A 226 -15.50 19.50 -10.91
N VAL A 227 -14.91 20.45 -10.17
CA VAL A 227 -13.92 21.36 -10.75
C VAL A 227 -12.85 20.56 -11.49
N LEU A 228 -12.59 20.94 -12.74
CA LEU A 228 -11.60 20.24 -13.59
C LEU A 228 -10.20 20.30 -12.98
N ASP A 229 -9.40 19.30 -13.28
CA ASP A 229 -8.01 19.26 -12.84
C ASP A 229 -7.24 20.42 -13.49
N SER A 230 -6.55 21.22 -12.67
CA SER A 230 -5.80 22.38 -13.13
C SER A 230 -4.55 21.91 -13.91
N THR A 231 -4.35 22.47 -15.10
CA THR A 231 -3.06 22.34 -15.80
C THR A 231 -2.20 23.57 -15.45
N PRO A 232 -0.85 23.44 -15.47
CA PRO A 232 0.05 24.55 -15.16
C PRO A 232 -0.19 25.82 -16.00
N SER A 233 -0.82 25.69 -17.18
CA SER A 233 -1.15 26.79 -18.10
C SER A 233 -2.50 27.47 -17.82
N THR A 234 -3.34 26.95 -16.91
CA THR A 234 -4.69 27.46 -16.64
C THR A 234 -4.80 28.24 -15.33
N VAL A 235 -3.72 28.43 -14.58
CA VAL A 235 -3.70 29.20 -13.34
C VAL A 235 -3.68 30.69 -13.66
N VAL A 236 -4.85 31.25 -14.02
CA VAL A 236 -5.00 32.68 -14.30
C VAL A 236 -5.62 33.43 -13.10
N ASP A 237 -6.21 32.72 -12.14
CA ASP A 237 -6.86 33.33 -10.98
C ASP A 237 -6.42 32.65 -9.70
N ILE A 238 -5.78 33.39 -8.80
CA ILE A 238 -5.33 32.86 -7.50
C ILE A 238 -6.56 32.85 -6.58
N ASP A 239 -7.42 31.84 -6.78
CA ASP A 239 -8.41 31.46 -5.78
C ASP A 239 -7.67 30.74 -4.64
N ASN A 240 -7.72 31.26 -3.42
CA ASN A 240 -7.02 30.72 -2.25
C ASN A 240 -7.52 29.34 -1.79
N ARG A 241 -8.46 28.72 -2.53
CA ARG A 241 -9.01 27.41 -2.23
C ARG A 241 -8.10 26.31 -2.73
N ALA A 242 -7.25 25.76 -1.85
CA ALA A 242 -6.21 24.77 -2.17
C ALA A 242 -6.76 23.52 -2.90
N HIS A 243 -8.00 23.11 -2.63
CA HIS A 243 -8.61 21.93 -3.27
C HIS A 243 -8.81 22.07 -4.78
N LYS A 244 -8.84 23.31 -5.32
CA LYS A 244 -8.98 23.56 -6.76
C LYS A 244 -7.70 23.28 -7.57
N TYR A 245 -6.56 23.21 -6.90
CA TYR A 245 -5.25 23.03 -7.53
C TYR A 245 -4.72 21.59 -7.46
N ILE A 246 -5.50 20.68 -6.88
CA ILE A 246 -5.18 19.25 -6.83
C ILE A 246 -6.14 18.44 -7.71
N SER A 247 -5.69 17.26 -8.19
CA SER A 247 -6.53 16.39 -9.02
C SER A 247 -7.82 15.99 -8.30
N ARG A 248 -8.86 15.67 -9.05
CA ARG A 248 -10.15 15.23 -8.50
C ARG A 248 -10.01 14.00 -7.60
N GLU A 249 -9.16 13.05 -7.98
CA GLU A 249 -8.82 11.91 -7.14
C GLU A 249 -8.26 12.37 -5.79
N LYS A 250 -7.23 13.23 -5.84
CA LYS A 250 -6.58 13.75 -4.63
C LYS A 250 -7.51 14.60 -3.79
N ARG A 251 -8.39 15.37 -4.43
CA ARG A 251 -9.39 16.21 -3.78
C ARG A 251 -10.32 15.40 -2.89
N LEU A 252 -10.79 14.26 -3.35
CA LEU A 252 -11.63 13.36 -2.57
C LEU A 252 -10.82 12.55 -1.57
N SER A 253 -9.69 11.96 -1.96
CA SER A 253 -8.90 11.13 -1.04
C SER A 253 -8.35 11.91 0.14
N SER A 254 -8.10 13.22 -0.03
CA SER A 254 -7.67 14.13 1.06
C SER A 254 -8.74 14.40 2.12
N LEU A 255 -9.99 14.00 1.89
CA LEU A 255 -11.05 14.11 2.88
C LEU A 255 -10.99 13.00 3.94
N SER A 256 -10.32 11.89 3.65
CA SER A 256 -10.32 10.75 4.58
C SER A 256 -9.86 11.11 6.00
N PRO A 257 -8.81 11.92 6.25
CA PRO A 257 -8.45 12.32 7.61
C PRO A 257 -9.57 13.08 8.34
N LEU A 258 -10.34 13.90 7.62
CA LEU A 258 -11.46 14.64 8.21
C LEU A 258 -12.57 13.68 8.67
N VAL A 259 -12.82 12.63 7.89
CA VAL A 259 -13.80 11.59 8.24
C VAL A 259 -13.36 10.83 9.49
N PHE A 260 -12.09 10.49 9.61
CA PHE A 260 -11.54 9.83 10.79
C PHE A 260 -11.63 10.71 12.04
N THR A 261 -11.26 11.98 11.94
CA THR A 261 -11.42 12.96 13.04
C THR A 261 -12.88 13.07 13.46
N ALA A 262 -13.78 13.30 12.52
CA ALA A 262 -15.21 13.39 12.81
C ALA A 262 -15.77 12.13 13.47
N ALA A 263 -15.36 10.93 13.01
CA ALA A 263 -15.86 9.66 13.54
C ALA A 263 -15.35 9.35 14.94
N PHE A 264 -14.05 9.55 15.22
CA PHE A 264 -13.42 9.03 16.44
C PHE A 264 -13.16 10.11 17.50
N GLU A 265 -12.87 11.34 17.11
CA GLU A 265 -12.69 12.46 18.04
C GLU A 265 -14.02 13.14 18.36
N ASP A 266 -14.80 13.51 17.34
CA ASP A 266 -16.07 14.21 17.49
C ASP A 266 -17.26 13.26 17.68
N LYS A 267 -17.08 11.97 17.45
CA LYS A 267 -18.10 10.90 17.56
C LYS A 267 -19.33 11.14 16.67
N ASP A 268 -19.09 11.69 15.49
CA ASP A 268 -20.12 11.95 14.49
C ASP A 268 -20.67 10.63 13.93
N PRO A 269 -21.98 10.35 14.08
CA PRO A 269 -22.56 9.07 13.65
C PRO A 269 -22.55 8.90 12.12
N LEU A 270 -22.62 10.01 11.36
CA LEU A 270 -22.57 9.95 9.90
C LEU A 270 -21.15 9.59 9.42
N ALA A 271 -20.12 10.16 10.02
CA ALA A 271 -18.73 9.80 9.72
C ALA A 271 -18.44 8.34 10.08
N LEU A 272 -18.92 7.86 11.21
CA LEU A 272 -18.78 6.45 11.61
C LEU A 272 -19.50 5.52 10.63
N LYS A 273 -20.70 5.91 10.15
CA LYS A 273 -21.44 5.17 9.12
C LYS A 273 -20.62 5.07 7.82
N VAL A 274 -20.02 6.17 7.36
CA VAL A 274 -19.14 6.19 6.18
C VAL A 274 -18.00 5.18 6.31
N LEU A 275 -17.29 5.21 7.45
CA LEU A 275 -16.16 4.30 7.67
C LEU A 275 -16.60 2.83 7.70
N ARG A 276 -17.75 2.51 8.31
CA ARG A 276 -18.30 1.14 8.30
C ARG A 276 -18.65 0.66 6.91
N MET A 277 -19.25 1.52 6.08
CA MET A 277 -19.55 1.18 4.70
C MET A 277 -18.27 0.86 3.92
N CYS A 278 -17.27 1.72 4.01
CA CYS A 278 -16.00 1.52 3.30
C CYS A 278 -15.21 0.31 3.84
N ALA A 279 -15.23 0.06 5.15
CA ALA A 279 -14.60 -1.12 5.74
C ALA A 279 -15.27 -2.41 5.27
N LYS A 280 -16.61 -2.40 5.17
CA LYS A 280 -17.38 -3.52 4.62
C LYS A 280 -17.01 -3.78 3.15
N ASP A 281 -16.93 -2.72 2.34
CA ASP A 281 -16.58 -2.86 0.91
C ASP A 281 -15.17 -3.48 0.75
N LEU A 282 -14.20 -3.09 1.59
CA LEU A 282 -12.86 -3.68 1.61
C LEU A 282 -12.88 -5.14 2.09
N ALA A 283 -13.68 -5.44 3.12
CA ALA A 283 -13.87 -6.81 3.59
C ALA A 283 -14.53 -7.69 2.51
N ASP A 284 -15.48 -7.17 1.76
CA ASP A 284 -16.11 -7.87 0.64
C ASP A 284 -15.08 -8.23 -0.46
N GLN A 285 -14.13 -7.35 -0.77
CA GLN A 285 -13.01 -7.67 -1.67
C GLN A 285 -12.11 -8.78 -1.12
N ILE A 286 -11.81 -8.75 0.18
CA ILE A 286 -11.01 -9.80 0.83
C ILE A 286 -11.75 -11.15 0.75
N CYS A 287 -13.07 -11.18 0.96
CA CYS A 287 -13.88 -12.39 0.83
C CYS A 287 -13.83 -13.02 -0.56
N ILE A 288 -13.62 -12.23 -1.62
CA ILE A 288 -13.47 -12.78 -2.98
C ILE A 288 -12.23 -13.68 -3.09
N VAL A 289 -11.12 -13.34 -2.43
CA VAL A 289 -9.89 -14.14 -2.49
C VAL A 289 -9.91 -15.33 -1.53
N VAL A 290 -10.58 -15.23 -0.38
CA VAL A 290 -10.68 -16.35 0.58
C VAL A 290 -11.88 -17.27 0.30
N GLY A 291 -12.90 -16.78 -0.44
CA GLY A 291 -14.12 -17.53 -0.76
C GLY A 291 -15.00 -17.82 0.45
N ASP A 292 -16.08 -18.55 0.24
CA ASP A 292 -16.91 -19.11 1.30
C ASP A 292 -16.52 -20.58 1.54
N ALA A 293 -16.53 -21.01 2.79
CA ALA A 293 -16.24 -22.40 3.15
C ALA A 293 -17.22 -23.41 2.55
N ASN A 294 -18.42 -22.94 2.16
CA ASN A 294 -19.49 -23.74 1.56
C ASN A 294 -19.54 -23.64 0.03
N ASP A 295 -18.57 -22.91 -0.60
CA ASP A 295 -18.49 -22.83 -2.06
C ASP A 295 -18.32 -24.23 -2.69
N GLU A 296 -19.00 -24.50 -3.82
CA GLU A 296 -18.81 -25.73 -4.60
C GLU A 296 -17.35 -25.88 -5.09
N ALA A 297 -16.67 -24.76 -5.32
CA ALA A 297 -15.24 -24.68 -5.67
C ALA A 297 -14.50 -23.80 -4.66
N PRO A 298 -14.16 -24.32 -3.46
CA PRO A 298 -13.53 -23.53 -2.41
C PRO A 298 -12.18 -22.99 -2.88
N ARG A 299 -11.84 -21.75 -2.47
CA ARG A 299 -10.54 -21.15 -2.71
C ARG A 299 -9.45 -21.92 -1.97
N LEU A 300 -8.22 -21.86 -2.48
CA LEU A 300 -7.07 -22.47 -1.81
C LEU A 300 -6.72 -21.75 -0.50
N VAL A 301 -7.01 -20.45 -0.45
CA VAL A 301 -6.69 -19.61 0.71
C VAL A 301 -7.82 -19.69 1.72
N LYS A 302 -7.51 -20.14 2.94
CA LYS A 302 -8.43 -20.12 4.07
C LYS A 302 -7.90 -19.15 5.11
N ALA A 303 -8.75 -18.25 5.61
CA ALA A 303 -8.37 -17.28 6.62
C ALA A 303 -7.72 -17.93 7.86
N SER A 304 -8.28 -19.02 8.36
CA SER A 304 -7.80 -19.77 9.55
C SER A 304 -6.41 -20.44 9.36
N GLU A 305 -5.91 -20.50 8.12
CA GLU A 305 -4.62 -21.12 7.75
C GLU A 305 -3.67 -20.11 7.10
N SER A 306 -3.98 -18.80 7.23
CA SER A 306 -3.29 -17.73 6.51
C SER A 306 -2.94 -16.56 7.42
N VAL A 307 -1.99 -15.75 6.97
CA VAL A 307 -1.74 -14.41 7.48
C VAL A 307 -2.43 -13.37 6.60
N ILE A 308 -3.04 -12.35 7.21
CA ILE A 308 -3.45 -11.14 6.52
C ILE A 308 -2.45 -10.03 6.81
N CYS A 309 -1.92 -9.42 5.76
CA CYS A 309 -0.90 -8.38 5.83
C CYS A 309 -1.48 -7.07 5.30
N PHE A 310 -1.58 -6.08 6.16
CA PHE A 310 -2.06 -4.75 5.81
C PHE A 310 -0.91 -3.80 5.53
N GLY A 311 -1.03 -2.99 4.47
CA GLY A 311 -0.11 -1.91 4.13
C GLY A 311 -0.84 -0.69 3.61
N GLY A 312 -0.26 0.50 3.83
CA GLY A 312 -0.84 1.77 3.38
C GLY A 312 -1.45 2.60 4.53
N SER A 313 -1.64 3.89 4.26
CA SER A 313 -1.94 4.89 5.29
C SER A 313 -3.32 4.75 5.93
N VAL A 314 -4.31 4.27 5.19
CA VAL A 314 -5.70 4.16 5.69
C VAL A 314 -5.85 2.92 6.57
N VAL A 315 -5.44 1.75 6.08
CA VAL A 315 -5.47 0.51 6.87
C VAL A 315 -4.36 0.48 7.94
N GLY A 316 -3.40 1.39 7.89
CA GLY A 316 -2.44 1.68 8.95
C GLY A 316 -3.10 2.19 10.23
N LEU A 317 -4.24 2.86 10.11
CA LEU A 317 -5.05 3.25 11.26
C LEU A 317 -5.70 2.00 11.88
N LYS A 318 -5.22 1.63 13.06
CA LYS A 318 -5.68 0.40 13.76
C LYS A 318 -7.20 0.35 13.89
N VAL A 319 -7.83 1.46 14.19
CA VAL A 319 -9.30 1.54 14.34
C VAL A 319 -10.05 1.17 13.06
N TYR A 320 -9.52 1.52 11.88
CA TYR A 320 -10.14 1.16 10.61
C TYR A 320 -9.84 -0.29 10.23
N ARG A 321 -8.62 -0.75 10.47
CA ARG A 321 -8.23 -2.15 10.28
C ARG A 321 -9.07 -3.08 11.13
N ASP A 322 -9.33 -2.72 12.40
CA ASP A 322 -10.21 -3.48 13.28
C ASP A 322 -11.64 -3.56 12.71
N MET A 323 -12.19 -2.47 12.15
CA MET A 323 -13.50 -2.50 11.49
C MET A 323 -13.55 -3.48 10.32
N VAL A 324 -12.49 -3.54 9.50
CA VAL A 324 -12.39 -4.52 8.39
C VAL A 324 -12.33 -5.94 8.93
N LEU A 325 -11.57 -6.19 10.00
CA LEU A 325 -11.46 -7.50 10.63
C LEU A 325 -12.78 -7.94 11.29
N ASP A 326 -13.51 -7.02 11.89
CA ASP A 326 -14.85 -7.29 12.46
C ASP A 326 -15.85 -7.69 11.37
N GLU A 327 -15.84 -7.02 10.21
CA GLU A 327 -16.68 -7.38 9.06
C GLU A 327 -16.31 -8.77 8.51
N LEU A 328 -15.01 -9.10 8.44
CA LEU A 328 -14.56 -10.43 8.05
C LEU A 328 -14.99 -11.51 9.05
N ALA A 329 -14.82 -11.25 10.34
CA ALA A 329 -15.25 -12.18 11.40
C ALA A 329 -16.76 -12.42 11.39
N ALA A 330 -17.57 -11.37 11.12
CA ALA A 330 -19.02 -11.50 10.97
C ALA A 330 -19.42 -12.39 9.79
N LYS A 331 -18.54 -12.54 8.78
CA LYS A 331 -18.70 -13.42 7.62
C LYS A 331 -18.03 -14.80 7.81
N GLY A 332 -17.50 -15.08 9.00
CA GLY A 332 -16.85 -16.36 9.33
C GLY A 332 -15.37 -16.44 8.98
N HIS A 333 -14.75 -15.34 8.55
CA HIS A 333 -13.33 -15.31 8.18
C HIS A 333 -12.48 -14.71 9.31
N VAL A 334 -11.84 -15.57 10.08
CA VAL A 334 -10.89 -15.18 11.13
C VAL A 334 -9.49 -15.61 10.69
N PHE A 335 -8.63 -14.65 10.41
CA PHE A 335 -7.24 -14.93 10.01
C PHE A 335 -6.43 -15.44 11.20
N LYS A 336 -5.53 -16.39 10.93
CA LYS A 336 -4.66 -16.97 11.96
C LYS A 336 -3.67 -15.96 12.50
N TYR A 337 -3.13 -15.12 11.61
CA TYR A 337 -2.21 -14.03 11.93
C TYR A 337 -2.65 -12.75 11.22
N VAL A 338 -2.43 -11.62 11.89
CA VAL A 338 -2.75 -10.28 11.39
C VAL A 338 -1.51 -9.41 11.56
N GLU A 339 -0.94 -8.97 10.45
CA GLU A 339 0.26 -8.15 10.41
C GLU A 339 -0.02 -6.78 9.77
N PHE A 340 0.59 -5.75 10.29
CA PHE A 340 0.66 -4.45 9.66
C PHE A 340 2.12 -4.17 9.27
N VAL A 341 2.34 -3.92 7.99
CA VAL A 341 3.66 -3.70 7.41
C VAL A 341 3.77 -2.23 6.99
N ASP A 342 4.48 -1.44 7.78
CA ASP A 342 4.80 -0.03 7.49
C ASP A 342 6.15 0.14 6.78
N ASP A 343 7.00 -0.89 6.88
CA ASP A 343 8.33 -0.95 6.28
C ASP A 343 8.53 -2.27 5.51
N CYS A 344 8.04 -2.29 4.27
CA CYS A 344 8.11 -3.46 3.40
C CYS A 344 9.56 -3.91 3.16
N ALA A 345 10.52 -2.98 3.06
CA ALA A 345 11.91 -3.32 2.83
C ALA A 345 12.54 -4.02 4.06
N ALA A 346 12.22 -3.57 5.29
CA ALA A 346 12.71 -4.23 6.50
C ALA A 346 12.15 -5.63 6.68
N VAL A 347 10.83 -5.78 6.51
CA VAL A 347 10.14 -7.07 6.63
C VAL A 347 10.60 -8.01 5.51
N GLY A 348 10.78 -7.50 4.28
CA GLY A 348 11.32 -8.25 3.16
C GLY A 348 12.75 -8.75 3.39
N ALA A 349 13.63 -7.92 3.96
CA ALA A 349 15.00 -8.34 4.30
C ALA A 349 15.02 -9.44 5.37
N ALA A 350 14.19 -9.31 6.40
CA ALA A 350 14.03 -10.33 7.44
C ALA A 350 13.50 -11.65 6.87
N GLY A 351 12.46 -11.58 6.03
CA GLY A 351 11.89 -12.76 5.36
C GLY A 351 12.88 -13.43 4.39
N LEU A 352 13.68 -12.65 3.68
CA LEU A 352 14.74 -13.18 2.80
C LEU A 352 15.81 -13.93 3.58
N ARG A 353 16.25 -13.38 4.71
CA ARG A 353 17.19 -14.04 5.61
C ARG A 353 16.64 -15.35 6.16
N LEU A 354 15.35 -15.40 6.55
CA LEU A 354 14.72 -16.63 7.03
C LEU A 354 14.67 -17.71 5.95
N LYS A 355 14.42 -17.33 4.70
CA LYS A 355 14.43 -18.24 3.54
C LYS A 355 15.81 -18.88 3.28
N TYR A 356 16.90 -18.14 3.47
CA TYR A 356 18.26 -18.57 3.17
C TYR A 356 19.15 -18.75 4.42
N LYS A 357 18.52 -19.02 5.57
CA LYS A 357 19.22 -19.39 6.80
C LYS A 357 19.85 -20.75 6.60
N ASP A 358 21.19 -20.81 6.62
CA ASP A 358 21.99 -22.04 6.65
C ASP A 358 21.81 -22.76 8.00
#